data_52728a78ede7f8e5ec4aeae849177acb
#
_entry.id   52728a78ede7f8e5ec4aeae849177acb
#
_cell.length_a   1.000
_cell.length_b   1.000
_cell.length_c   1.000
_cell.angle_alpha   90.00
_cell.angle_beta   90.00
_cell.angle_gamma   90.00
#
_symmetry.space_group_name_H-M   'P 1'
#
loop_
_entity.id
_entity.type
_entity.pdbx_description
1 polymer ?
#
loop_
_entity_poly.entity_id
_entity_poly.type
_entity_poly.pdbx_seq_one_letter_code
_entity_poly.pdbx_strand_id
1 'polypeptide(L)'
;HQTMLAKAPESILLAYNQLLGAKLSPRFRTPWQGMGTSFNYDEMTAPIRQKNGTSIEPTTMARIADVVLKQTDKLVGKLGNPIGIKSYKPFHVAGDDFLQNYLGMIGLPMDIRPVFPKDQQVVLLTAQAALAPELMTDIRKQLQSGRDVVITSGLLKAIPEKIAEIVELRCTDLKALVNDFGRYGQAGRDLLIPQVQYYTNDAWEVVSAGRPLTGGVSGYPISLRAPYAAGNLYVLTIPDDMGNLY
;
A
#
# COMPACT_ATOMS: atom_id res chain seq x y z
N HIS A 1 -13.46 10.67 0.23
CA HIS A 1 -12.90 9.33 0.43
C HIS A 1 -11.63 9.35 1.26
N GLN A 2 -10.60 10.06 0.81
CA GLN A 2 -9.32 10.11 1.55
C GLN A 2 -9.46 10.74 2.95
N THR A 3 -10.35 11.69 3.11
CA THR A 3 -10.61 12.30 4.43
C THR A 3 -11.30 11.32 5.39
N MET A 4 -12.15 10.47 4.88
CA MET A 4 -12.74 9.38 5.68
C MET A 4 -11.70 8.31 6.02
N LEU A 5 -10.85 7.94 5.08
CA LEU A 5 -9.78 6.95 5.31
C LEU A 5 -8.73 7.45 6.32
N ALA A 6 -8.41 8.74 6.31
CA ALA A 6 -7.47 9.33 7.26
C ALA A 6 -8.04 9.44 8.70
N LYS A 7 -9.36 9.43 8.86
CA LYS A 7 -10.04 9.55 10.16
C LYS A 7 -10.74 8.29 10.59
N ALA A 8 -10.99 7.37 9.66
CA ALA A 8 -11.74 6.16 9.93
C ALA A 8 -10.80 5.02 10.26
N PRO A 9 -11.02 4.32 11.35
CA PRO A 9 -10.36 3.05 11.61
C PRO A 9 -10.60 2.06 10.47
N GLU A 10 -9.66 1.14 10.28
CA GLU A 10 -9.75 0.07 9.28
C GLU A 10 -11.07 -0.71 9.34
N SER A 11 -11.68 -0.79 10.51
CA SER A 11 -13.00 -1.41 10.71
C SER A 11 -14.13 -0.70 9.94
N ILE A 12 -14.08 0.62 9.78
CA ILE A 12 -15.06 1.34 8.95
C ILE A 12 -14.80 1.05 7.47
N LEU A 13 -13.55 0.99 7.08
CA LEU A 13 -13.17 0.59 5.72
C LEU A 13 -13.59 -0.86 5.43
N LEU A 14 -13.37 -1.76 6.39
CA LEU A 14 -13.79 -3.15 6.28
C LEU A 14 -15.32 -3.27 6.21
N ALA A 15 -16.05 -2.55 7.07
CA ALA A 15 -17.51 -2.52 7.04
C ALA A 15 -18.03 -1.90 5.73
N TYR A 16 -17.38 -0.85 5.25
CA TYR A 16 -17.70 -0.24 3.95
C TYR A 16 -17.41 -1.20 2.80
N ASN A 17 -16.28 -1.88 2.81
CA ASN A 17 -15.93 -2.88 1.82
C ASN A 17 -16.84 -4.11 1.90
N GLN A 18 -17.24 -4.53 3.09
CA GLN A 18 -18.24 -5.59 3.27
C GLN A 18 -19.60 -5.16 2.77
N LEU A 19 -20.01 -3.92 3.03
CA LEU A 19 -21.22 -3.34 2.48
C LEU A 19 -21.20 -3.31 0.95
N LEU A 20 -20.08 -2.87 0.37
CA LEU A 20 -19.88 -2.82 -1.07
C LEU A 20 -19.65 -4.20 -1.69
N GLY A 21 -19.02 -5.12 -0.96
CA GLY A 21 -18.70 -6.47 -1.43
C GLY A 21 -19.81 -7.50 -1.24
N ALA A 22 -20.65 -7.28 -0.24
CA ALA A 22 -21.58 -8.30 0.25
C ALA A 22 -22.83 -8.49 -0.58
N LYS A 23 -22.83 -8.25 -1.87
CA LYS A 23 -23.91 -8.51 -2.85
C LYS A 23 -24.37 -7.30 -3.63
N LEU A 24 -23.57 -6.30 -3.64
CA LEU A 24 -23.79 -5.23 -4.58
C LEU A 24 -23.37 -5.71 -5.95
N SER A 25 -24.19 -5.40 -6.91
CA SER A 25 -23.90 -5.58 -8.32
C SER A 25 -22.48 -5.08 -8.64
N PRO A 26 -21.78 -5.70 -9.59
CA PRO A 26 -20.50 -5.19 -10.07
C PRO A 26 -20.49 -3.70 -10.40
N ARG A 27 -21.65 -3.12 -10.69
CA ARG A 27 -21.82 -1.68 -10.92
C ARG A 27 -21.43 -0.80 -9.74
N PHE A 28 -21.54 -1.31 -8.52
CA PHE A 28 -21.10 -0.57 -7.32
C PHE A 28 -19.61 -0.63 -7.07
N ARG A 29 -18.89 -1.49 -7.78
CA ARG A 29 -17.46 -1.64 -7.63
C ARG A 29 -16.66 -0.58 -8.39
N THR A 30 -17.31 0.18 -9.26
CA THR A 30 -16.66 1.27 -9.98
C THR A 30 -16.84 2.57 -9.21
N PRO A 31 -15.76 3.16 -8.67
CA PRO A 31 -15.82 4.36 -7.84
C PRO A 31 -16.50 5.56 -8.52
N TRP A 32 -16.52 5.57 -9.81
CA TRP A 32 -17.00 6.67 -10.65
C TRP A 32 -18.49 6.68 -10.90
N GLN A 33 -19.08 5.52 -10.90
CA GLN A 33 -20.51 5.39 -11.14
C GLN A 33 -21.30 5.38 -9.84
N GLY A 34 -20.54 5.43 -8.72
CA GLY A 34 -21.07 4.86 -7.53
C GLY A 34 -22.05 5.74 -6.84
N MET A 35 -21.68 6.89 -6.53
CA MET A 35 -22.32 7.52 -5.38
C MET A 35 -23.61 8.25 -5.71
N GLY A 36 -23.87 8.54 -6.96
CA GLY A 36 -25.06 9.29 -7.34
C GLY A 36 -26.09 8.52 -8.16
N THR A 37 -25.67 7.45 -8.82
CA THR A 37 -26.52 6.84 -9.87
C THR A 37 -26.71 5.33 -9.73
N SER A 38 -26.16 4.72 -8.72
CA SER A 38 -25.96 3.28 -8.72
C SER A 38 -26.86 2.50 -7.79
N PHE A 39 -27.87 3.12 -7.21
CA PHE A 39 -28.92 2.36 -6.57
C PHE A 39 -29.90 1.88 -7.66
N ASN A 40 -29.68 0.65 -8.12
CA ASN A 40 -30.66 0.01 -8.97
C ASN A 40 -31.89 -0.30 -8.12
N TYR A 41 -33.03 0.21 -8.54
CA TYR A 41 -34.32 0.01 -7.84
C TYR A 41 -34.61 -1.48 -7.63
N ASP A 42 -34.34 -2.32 -8.61
CA ASP A 42 -34.58 -3.75 -8.54
C ASP A 42 -33.70 -4.45 -7.50
N GLU A 43 -32.46 -4.01 -7.35
CA GLU A 43 -31.54 -4.53 -6.31
C GLU A 43 -31.96 -4.08 -4.91
N MET A 44 -32.65 -2.97 -4.81
CA MET A 44 -33.17 -2.42 -3.53
C MET A 44 -34.48 -3.08 -3.12
N THR A 45 -35.23 -3.62 -4.05
CA THR A 45 -36.57 -4.16 -3.83
C THR A 45 -36.64 -5.69 -3.93
N ALA A 46 -35.67 -6.34 -4.55
CA ALA A 46 -35.67 -7.80 -4.71
C ALA A 46 -35.31 -8.53 -3.39
N PRO A 47 -36.07 -9.55 -2.99
CA PRO A 47 -35.75 -10.37 -1.84
C PRO A 47 -34.38 -11.05 -1.97
N ILE A 48 -33.60 -11.04 -0.90
CA ILE A 48 -32.29 -11.68 -0.83
C ILE A 48 -32.48 -13.12 -0.39
N ARG A 49 -32.22 -14.07 -1.30
CA ARG A 49 -32.22 -15.50 -0.97
C ARG A 49 -30.90 -15.89 -0.27
N GLN A 50 -31.03 -16.49 0.88
CA GLN A 50 -29.89 -17.04 1.63
C GLN A 50 -29.58 -18.49 1.20
N LYS A 51 -28.35 -18.96 1.49
CA LYS A 51 -27.93 -20.33 1.19
C LYS A 51 -28.75 -21.40 1.91
N ASN A 52 -29.36 -21.05 3.03
CA ASN A 52 -30.23 -21.92 3.82
C ASN A 52 -31.69 -22.00 3.28
N GLY A 53 -31.96 -21.38 2.13
CA GLY A 53 -33.30 -21.36 1.54
C GLY A 53 -34.26 -20.31 2.08
N THR A 54 -33.86 -19.55 3.12
CA THR A 54 -34.67 -18.43 3.63
C THR A 54 -34.53 -17.22 2.74
N SER A 55 -35.57 -16.36 2.72
CA SER A 55 -35.56 -15.10 2.01
C SER A 55 -35.58 -13.95 3.00
N ILE A 56 -34.74 -12.96 2.79
CA ILE A 56 -34.80 -11.70 3.54
C ILE A 56 -35.49 -10.69 2.65
N GLU A 57 -36.50 -10.05 3.20
CA GLU A 57 -37.22 -8.99 2.51
C GLU A 57 -36.28 -7.85 2.11
N PRO A 58 -36.54 -7.21 0.98
CA PRO A 58 -35.68 -6.16 0.48
C PRO A 58 -35.57 -5.00 1.49
N THR A 59 -34.35 -4.64 1.79
CA THR A 59 -34.07 -3.44 2.56
C THR A 59 -33.44 -2.41 1.65
N THR A 60 -33.80 -1.15 1.83
CA THR A 60 -33.13 -0.09 1.10
C THR A 60 -31.65 -0.05 1.49
N MET A 61 -30.77 0.27 0.56
CA MET A 61 -29.34 0.42 0.84
C MET A 61 -29.08 1.39 1.99
N ALA A 62 -29.92 2.42 2.15
CA ALA A 62 -29.85 3.33 3.27
C ALA A 62 -30.04 2.62 4.61
N ARG A 63 -30.98 1.66 4.71
CA ARG A 63 -31.18 0.86 5.93
C ARG A 63 -30.01 -0.07 6.20
N ILE A 64 -29.46 -0.71 5.17
CA ILE A 64 -28.28 -1.57 5.31
C ILE A 64 -27.09 -0.73 5.77
N ALA A 65 -26.87 0.42 5.18
CA ALA A 65 -25.82 1.35 5.59
C ALA A 65 -26.00 1.82 7.04
N ASP A 66 -27.21 2.16 7.44
CA ASP A 66 -27.51 2.55 8.83
C ASP A 66 -27.19 1.42 9.82
N VAL A 67 -27.64 0.20 9.54
CA VAL A 67 -27.34 -0.96 10.39
C VAL A 67 -25.84 -1.22 10.49
N VAL A 68 -25.13 -1.25 9.35
CA VAL A 68 -23.68 -1.51 9.31
C VAL A 68 -22.91 -0.41 10.02
N LEU A 69 -23.24 0.86 9.77
CA LEU A 69 -22.58 1.99 10.41
C LEU A 69 -22.83 1.97 11.92
N LYS A 70 -24.04 1.73 12.40
CA LYS A 70 -24.35 1.61 13.84
C LYS A 70 -23.60 0.45 14.50
N GLN A 71 -23.45 -0.67 13.82
CA GLN A 71 -22.64 -1.79 14.35
C GLN A 71 -21.16 -1.44 14.39
N THR A 72 -20.66 -0.78 13.35
CA THR A 72 -19.28 -0.34 13.27
C THR A 72 -18.95 0.69 14.35
N ASP A 73 -19.83 1.65 14.61
CA ASP A 73 -19.65 2.65 15.67
C ASP A 73 -19.48 2.02 17.05
N LYS A 74 -20.21 0.94 17.33
CA LYS A 74 -20.05 0.20 18.60
C LYS A 74 -18.68 -0.48 18.72
N LEU A 75 -18.07 -0.84 17.61
CA LEU A 75 -16.74 -1.47 17.56
C LEU A 75 -15.63 -0.41 17.59
N VAL A 76 -15.80 0.68 16.83
CA VAL A 76 -14.80 1.75 16.73
C VAL A 76 -14.45 2.34 18.09
N GLY A 77 -15.45 2.56 18.94
CA GLY A 77 -15.24 3.06 20.30
C GLY A 77 -14.46 2.10 21.23
N LYS A 78 -14.28 0.84 20.82
CA LYS A 78 -13.52 -0.18 21.56
C LYS A 78 -12.13 -0.43 20.98
N LEU A 79 -11.82 0.17 19.84
CA LEU A 79 -10.51 0.02 19.21
C LEU A 79 -9.47 0.86 19.95
N GLY A 80 -8.30 0.28 20.16
CA GLY A 80 -7.12 0.99 20.65
C GLY A 80 -6.45 1.82 19.54
N ASN A 81 -5.24 2.26 19.82
CA ASN A 81 -4.43 2.93 18.81
C ASN A 81 -4.13 2.00 17.64
N PRO A 82 -4.11 2.53 16.41
CA PRO A 82 -3.72 1.75 15.23
C PRO A 82 -2.35 1.10 15.42
N ILE A 83 -2.27 -0.18 15.13
CA ILE A 83 -1.03 -0.95 15.08
C ILE A 83 -0.69 -1.21 13.63
N GLY A 84 0.59 -1.35 13.31
CA GLY A 84 1.03 -1.67 11.96
C GLY A 84 2.25 -0.90 11.53
N ILE A 85 2.71 -1.19 10.32
CA ILE A 85 3.83 -0.50 9.69
C ILE A 85 3.43 0.95 9.45
N LYS A 86 4.19 1.87 10.02
CA LYS A 86 3.92 3.30 9.84
C LYS A 86 4.32 3.72 8.44
N SER A 87 3.39 4.36 7.74
CA SER A 87 3.63 4.88 6.40
C SER A 87 3.16 6.32 6.29
N TYR A 88 3.97 7.15 5.63
CA TYR A 88 3.67 8.56 5.45
C TYR A 88 2.99 8.80 4.10
N LYS A 89 1.82 9.37 4.15
CA LYS A 89 1.06 9.76 2.97
C LYS A 89 0.51 11.18 3.19
N PRO A 90 1.17 12.21 2.63
CA PRO A 90 0.72 13.59 2.78
C PRO A 90 -0.72 13.79 2.32
N PHE A 91 -1.38 14.86 2.82
CA PHE A 91 -2.69 15.25 2.31
C PHE A 91 -2.59 15.71 0.85
N HIS A 92 -3.68 15.50 0.10
CA HIS A 92 -3.84 15.99 -1.28
C HIS A 92 -2.79 15.48 -2.28
N VAL A 93 -2.27 14.29 -2.08
CA VAL A 93 -1.38 13.64 -3.04
C VAL A 93 -2.17 12.99 -4.17
N ALA A 94 -1.68 13.14 -5.38
CA ALA A 94 -2.15 12.44 -6.56
C ALA A 94 -1.17 11.33 -6.94
N GLY A 95 -1.71 10.28 -7.56
CA GLY A 95 -0.95 9.09 -7.91
C GLY A 95 -0.74 8.16 -6.71
N ASP A 96 -0.80 6.87 -6.96
CA ASP A 96 -0.60 5.85 -5.91
C ASP A 96 0.04 4.62 -6.56
N ASP A 97 1.07 4.08 -5.94
CA ASP A 97 1.62 2.78 -6.31
C ASP A 97 0.83 1.62 -5.70
N PHE A 98 -0.16 1.91 -4.89
CA PHE A 98 -1.04 0.96 -4.19
C PHE A 98 -0.33 -0.04 -3.29
N LEU A 99 0.95 0.16 -2.97
CA LEU A 99 1.70 -0.77 -2.12
C LEU A 99 1.06 -0.91 -0.74
N GLN A 100 0.64 0.20 -0.12
CA GLN A 100 0.02 0.19 1.21
C GLN A 100 -1.26 -0.65 1.22
N ASN A 101 -2.09 -0.52 0.17
CA ASN A 101 -3.31 -1.32 0.02
C ASN A 101 -2.98 -2.80 -0.19
N TYR A 102 -2.00 -3.09 -1.05
CA TYR A 102 -1.55 -4.45 -1.30
C TYR A 102 -1.04 -5.13 -0.02
N LEU A 103 -0.20 -4.45 0.77
CA LEU A 103 0.29 -4.97 2.04
C LEU A 103 -0.85 -5.26 3.02
N GLY A 104 -1.83 -4.36 3.13
CA GLY A 104 -3.02 -4.57 3.93
C GLY A 104 -3.83 -5.78 3.49
N MET A 105 -3.97 -6.01 2.19
CA MET A 105 -4.72 -7.15 1.64
C MET A 105 -4.05 -8.50 1.90
N ILE A 106 -2.73 -8.55 1.93
CA ILE A 106 -1.98 -9.77 2.28
C ILE A 106 -1.84 -9.97 3.79
N GLY A 107 -2.49 -9.14 4.61
CA GLY A 107 -2.55 -9.29 6.05
C GLY A 107 -1.46 -8.56 6.83
N LEU A 108 -0.67 -7.70 6.19
CA LEU A 108 0.27 -6.83 6.89
C LEU A 108 -0.44 -5.53 7.31
N PRO A 109 -0.64 -5.30 8.61
CA PRO A 109 -1.36 -4.12 9.06
C PRO A 109 -0.55 -2.86 8.76
N MET A 110 -1.24 -1.85 8.19
CA MET A 110 -0.65 -0.56 7.82
C MET A 110 -1.28 0.55 8.66
N ASP A 111 -0.44 1.45 9.17
CA ASP A 111 -0.88 2.69 9.82
C ASP A 111 -0.43 3.88 8.98
N ILE A 112 -1.32 4.32 8.09
CA ILE A 112 -1.07 5.41 7.15
C ILE A 112 -1.30 6.75 7.84
N ARG A 113 -0.28 7.60 7.88
CA ARG A 113 -0.31 8.89 8.56
C ARG A 113 -0.16 10.06 7.60
N PRO A 114 -0.94 11.13 7.74
CA PRO A 114 -0.79 12.34 6.94
C PRO A 114 0.33 13.26 7.43
N VAL A 115 0.94 12.92 8.56
CA VAL A 115 2.12 13.58 9.13
C VAL A 115 3.22 12.52 9.25
N PHE A 116 4.47 12.91 8.98
CA PHE A 116 5.59 11.98 9.08
C PHE A 116 5.64 11.33 10.48
N PRO A 117 5.60 9.99 10.55
CA PRO A 117 5.53 9.27 11.82
C PRO A 117 6.90 9.26 12.51
N LYS A 118 7.15 10.24 13.38
CA LYS A 118 8.37 10.33 14.16
C LYS A 118 8.45 9.24 15.22
N ASP A 119 9.67 8.91 15.64
CA ASP A 119 9.94 7.98 16.75
C ASP A 119 9.48 6.53 16.52
N GLN A 120 9.36 6.13 15.28
CA GLN A 120 9.07 4.75 14.88
C GLN A 120 10.35 4.00 14.52
N GLN A 121 10.43 2.70 14.81
CA GLN A 121 11.58 1.88 14.43
C GLN A 121 11.77 1.80 12.92
N VAL A 122 10.67 1.72 12.18
CA VAL A 122 10.65 1.66 10.72
C VAL A 122 9.54 2.54 10.18
N VAL A 123 9.82 3.28 9.12
CA VAL A 123 8.84 4.08 8.36
C VAL A 123 8.89 3.67 6.89
N LEU A 124 7.72 3.37 6.31
CA LEU A 124 7.57 3.09 4.89
C LEU A 124 7.15 4.36 4.13
N LEU A 125 7.88 4.66 3.07
CA LEU A 125 7.67 5.84 2.21
C LEU A 125 7.46 5.40 0.76
N THR A 126 6.31 5.69 0.22
CA THR A 126 5.97 5.46 -1.19
C THR A 126 6.18 6.72 -2.03
N ALA A 127 5.97 6.63 -3.33
CA ALA A 127 6.12 7.76 -4.26
C ALA A 127 5.36 9.02 -3.81
N GLN A 128 4.25 8.86 -3.12
CA GLN A 128 3.43 9.96 -2.63
C GLN A 128 4.13 10.86 -1.61
N ALA A 129 5.10 10.31 -0.86
CA ALA A 129 5.88 11.08 0.09
C ALA A 129 6.75 12.16 -0.56
N ALA A 130 7.05 12.03 -1.87
CA ALA A 130 7.88 12.99 -2.62
C ALA A 130 7.38 14.44 -2.57
N LEU A 131 6.08 14.64 -2.37
CA LEU A 131 5.47 15.96 -2.32
C LEU A 131 5.63 16.69 -0.99
N ALA A 132 6.17 16.03 0.02
CA ALA A 132 6.38 16.63 1.33
C ALA A 132 7.65 17.51 1.34
N PRO A 133 7.57 18.82 1.71
CA PRO A 133 8.71 19.71 1.66
C PRO A 133 9.86 19.27 2.59
N GLU A 134 9.52 18.78 3.76
CA GLU A 134 10.47 18.42 4.82
C GLU A 134 10.93 16.96 4.78
N LEU A 135 10.53 16.19 3.74
CA LEU A 135 10.77 14.77 3.66
C LEU A 135 12.23 14.38 3.93
N MET A 136 13.18 15.05 3.27
CA MET A 136 14.59 14.70 3.41
C MET A 136 15.14 15.00 4.81
N THR A 137 14.66 16.07 5.42
CA THR A 137 14.98 16.40 6.81
C THR A 137 14.48 15.32 7.76
N ASP A 138 13.26 14.85 7.55
CA ASP A 138 12.65 13.80 8.39
C ASP A 138 13.33 12.44 8.17
N ILE A 139 13.65 12.06 6.93
CA ILE A 139 14.42 10.85 6.62
C ILE A 139 15.78 10.87 7.33
N ARG A 140 16.54 11.96 7.18
CA ARG A 140 17.86 12.07 7.82
C ARG A 140 17.78 11.98 9.35
N LYS A 141 16.82 12.64 9.96
CA LYS A 141 16.60 12.56 11.42
C LYS A 141 16.28 11.16 11.87
N GLN A 142 15.41 10.45 11.13
CA GLN A 142 15.03 9.07 11.38
C GLN A 142 16.29 8.17 11.38
N LEU A 143 17.09 8.22 10.30
CA LEU A 143 18.29 7.42 10.13
C LEU A 143 19.38 7.78 11.16
N GLN A 144 19.60 9.07 11.44
CA GLN A 144 20.56 9.52 12.43
C GLN A 144 20.21 9.06 13.86
N SER A 145 18.94 8.87 14.15
CA SER A 145 18.49 8.36 15.44
C SER A 145 18.56 6.84 15.58
N GLY A 146 19.19 6.14 14.65
CA GLY A 146 19.33 4.67 14.68
C GLY A 146 18.09 3.91 14.29
N ARG A 147 17.19 4.55 13.53
CA ARG A 147 15.95 3.97 13.06
C ARG A 147 15.97 3.79 11.55
N ASP A 148 15.18 2.88 11.04
CA ASP A 148 15.20 2.51 9.65
C ASP A 148 14.15 3.25 8.82
N VAL A 149 14.45 3.43 7.53
CA VAL A 149 13.53 3.95 6.53
C VAL A 149 13.48 3.00 5.37
N VAL A 150 12.27 2.66 4.93
CA VAL A 150 12.03 1.86 3.73
C VAL A 150 11.42 2.76 2.67
N ILE A 151 12.05 2.89 1.53
CA ILE A 151 11.52 3.64 0.38
C ILE A 151 11.20 2.69 -0.78
N THR A 152 10.23 3.06 -1.60
CA THR A 152 9.96 2.34 -2.85
C THR A 152 10.78 2.91 -4.01
N SER A 153 10.96 2.10 -5.05
CA SER A 153 11.51 2.57 -6.33
C SER A 153 10.73 3.72 -6.92
N GLY A 154 9.42 3.81 -6.63
CA GLY A 154 8.59 4.95 -7.03
C GLY A 154 9.05 6.26 -6.36
N LEU A 155 9.37 6.23 -5.07
CA LEU A 155 9.92 7.40 -4.38
C LEU A 155 11.32 7.74 -4.89
N LEU A 156 12.17 6.73 -5.10
CA LEU A 156 13.50 6.93 -5.66
C LEU A 156 13.45 7.61 -7.04
N LYS A 157 12.50 7.20 -7.91
CA LYS A 157 12.29 7.85 -9.21
C LYS A 157 11.79 9.29 -9.09
N ALA A 158 10.96 9.57 -8.09
CA ALA A 158 10.36 10.89 -7.92
C ALA A 158 11.36 11.95 -7.43
N ILE A 159 12.35 11.54 -6.61
CA ILE A 159 13.33 12.46 -6.01
C ILE A 159 14.77 11.90 -6.04
N PRO A 160 15.29 11.46 -7.21
CA PRO A 160 16.55 10.74 -7.30
C PRO A 160 17.74 11.55 -6.76
N GLU A 161 17.84 12.83 -7.09
CA GLU A 161 18.94 13.69 -6.67
C GLU A 161 18.97 13.91 -5.14
N LYS A 162 17.79 13.96 -4.53
CA LYS A 162 17.68 14.11 -3.07
C LYS A 162 18.08 12.83 -2.33
N ILE A 163 17.70 11.68 -2.85
CA ILE A 163 18.11 10.39 -2.27
C ILE A 163 19.60 10.15 -2.46
N ALA A 164 20.18 10.60 -3.58
CA ALA A 164 21.62 10.52 -3.83
C ALA A 164 22.47 11.27 -2.80
N GLU A 165 21.92 12.27 -2.11
CA GLU A 165 22.58 12.92 -0.97
C GLU A 165 22.74 12.02 0.28
N ILE A 166 22.00 10.90 0.33
CA ILE A 166 22.09 9.91 1.41
C ILE A 166 22.94 8.74 0.94
N VAL A 167 22.57 8.14 -0.21
CA VAL A 167 23.22 6.96 -0.78
C VAL A 167 23.13 7.00 -2.31
N GLU A 168 24.21 6.60 -2.98
CA GLU A 168 24.25 6.58 -4.44
C GLU A 168 23.50 5.38 -5.02
N LEU A 169 22.23 5.61 -5.34
CA LEU A 169 21.36 4.65 -6.00
C LEU A 169 20.45 5.36 -6.99
N ARG A 170 20.28 4.80 -8.16
CA ARG A 170 19.39 5.33 -9.19
C ARG A 170 18.55 4.22 -9.83
N CYS A 171 17.30 4.54 -10.15
CA CYS A 171 16.56 3.72 -11.09
C CYS A 171 17.11 3.96 -12.51
N THR A 172 17.24 2.90 -13.27
CA THR A 172 17.52 3.01 -14.71
C THR A 172 16.21 3.11 -15.49
N ASP A 173 16.29 3.36 -16.79
CA ASP A 173 15.14 3.30 -17.69
C ASP A 173 14.71 1.87 -18.04
N LEU A 174 15.49 0.88 -17.59
CA LEU A 174 15.25 -0.52 -17.85
C LEU A 174 14.34 -1.13 -16.79
N LYS A 175 13.58 -2.12 -17.19
CA LYS A 175 12.77 -2.96 -16.30
C LYS A 175 13.22 -4.41 -16.38
N ALA A 176 13.04 -5.15 -15.31
CA ALA A 176 13.32 -6.57 -15.23
C ALA A 176 12.03 -7.34 -15.00
N LEU A 177 11.89 -8.44 -15.71
CA LEU A 177 10.81 -9.40 -15.50
C LEU A 177 11.28 -10.42 -14.48
N VAL A 178 10.59 -10.53 -13.35
CA VAL A 178 10.95 -11.45 -12.27
C VAL A 178 9.74 -12.24 -11.82
N ASN A 179 9.92 -13.50 -11.47
CA ASN A 179 8.88 -14.38 -10.94
C ASN A 179 9.43 -15.46 -10.00
N ASP A 180 10.74 -15.63 -9.91
CA ASP A 180 11.39 -16.56 -8.99
C ASP A 180 12.17 -15.78 -7.92
N PHE A 181 11.85 -16.00 -6.68
CA PHE A 181 12.46 -15.36 -5.51
C PHE A 181 13.28 -16.35 -4.67
N GLY A 182 13.76 -17.41 -5.29
CA GLY A 182 14.60 -18.44 -4.67
C GLY A 182 13.85 -19.14 -3.51
N ARG A 183 14.44 -19.11 -2.32
CA ARG A 183 13.85 -19.75 -1.14
C ARG A 183 12.46 -19.23 -0.74
N TYR A 184 12.07 -18.08 -1.23
CA TYR A 184 10.76 -17.48 -0.96
C TYR A 184 9.68 -17.94 -1.94
N GLY A 185 10.04 -18.76 -2.92
CA GLY A 185 9.11 -19.31 -3.89
C GLY A 185 9.01 -18.52 -5.19
N GLN A 186 7.96 -18.83 -5.94
CA GLN A 186 7.70 -18.24 -7.25
C GLN A 186 6.41 -17.44 -7.21
N ALA A 187 6.35 -16.32 -7.92
CA ALA A 187 5.11 -15.60 -8.15
C ALA A 187 4.24 -16.36 -9.13
N GLY A 188 2.92 -16.26 -8.97
CA GLY A 188 1.94 -16.85 -9.89
C GLY A 188 1.93 -16.20 -11.29
N ARG A 189 2.65 -15.08 -11.44
CA ARG A 189 2.83 -14.36 -12.70
C ARG A 189 4.15 -13.60 -12.69
N ASP A 190 4.55 -13.15 -13.87
CA ASP A 190 5.71 -12.30 -14.04
C ASP A 190 5.45 -10.89 -13.47
N LEU A 191 6.41 -10.39 -12.72
CA LEU A 191 6.40 -9.05 -12.16
C LEU A 191 7.42 -8.19 -12.90
N LEU A 192 6.99 -7.02 -13.33
CA LEU A 192 7.86 -6.06 -14.01
C LEU A 192 8.34 -5.02 -13.02
N ILE A 193 9.60 -5.11 -12.63
CA ILE A 193 10.22 -4.21 -11.64
C ILE A 193 11.23 -3.27 -12.30
N PRO A 194 11.44 -2.05 -11.77
CA PRO A 194 12.54 -1.19 -12.22
C PRO A 194 13.87 -1.82 -11.91
N GLN A 195 14.82 -1.70 -12.85
CA GLN A 195 16.21 -2.00 -12.54
C GLN A 195 16.87 -0.82 -11.85
N VAL A 196 17.72 -1.12 -10.89
CA VAL A 196 18.48 -0.12 -10.14
C VAL A 196 19.97 -0.27 -10.43
N GLN A 197 20.66 0.86 -10.45
CA GLN A 197 22.10 0.95 -10.50
C GLN A 197 22.60 1.45 -9.17
N TYR A 198 23.57 0.76 -8.59
CA TYR A 198 24.24 1.14 -7.36
C TYR A 198 25.75 0.97 -7.53
N TYR A 199 26.52 1.70 -6.77
CA TYR A 199 27.95 1.68 -6.84
C TYR A 199 28.53 0.71 -5.81
N THR A 200 29.52 -0.08 -6.22
CA THR A 200 30.08 -1.16 -5.38
C THR A 200 30.98 -0.65 -4.25
N ASN A 201 31.39 0.62 -4.29
CA ASN A 201 32.14 1.27 -3.21
C ASN A 201 31.24 1.69 -2.04
N ASP A 202 29.94 1.69 -2.23
CA ASP A 202 29.00 1.94 -1.16
C ASP A 202 28.69 0.65 -0.40
N ALA A 203 28.33 0.79 0.86
CA ALA A 203 27.97 -0.33 1.72
C ALA A 203 26.59 -0.92 1.41
N TRP A 204 26.29 -1.10 0.12
CA TRP A 204 25.04 -1.72 -0.31
C TRP A 204 25.04 -3.23 -0.10
N GLU A 205 23.93 -3.72 0.43
CA GLU A 205 23.65 -5.12 0.54
C GLU A 205 22.36 -5.46 -0.21
N VAL A 206 22.41 -6.46 -1.08
CA VAL A 206 21.20 -7.03 -1.70
C VAL A 206 20.58 -7.99 -0.70
N VAL A 207 19.49 -7.57 -0.07
CA VAL A 207 18.77 -8.38 0.93
C VAL A 207 17.93 -9.47 0.25
N SER A 208 17.31 -9.14 -0.88
CA SER A 208 16.58 -10.09 -1.71
C SER A 208 16.68 -9.73 -3.19
N ALA A 209 16.63 -10.74 -4.04
CA ALA A 209 16.63 -10.60 -5.48
C ALA A 209 15.56 -11.50 -6.11
N GLY A 210 15.01 -11.05 -7.23
CA GLY A 210 14.15 -11.84 -8.10
C GLY A 210 14.83 -12.12 -9.44
N ARG A 211 14.46 -13.23 -10.06
CA ARG A 211 14.98 -13.65 -11.37
C ARG A 211 13.84 -14.16 -12.27
N PRO A 212 14.04 -14.17 -13.60
CA PRO A 212 13.08 -14.81 -14.49
C PRO A 212 13.16 -16.34 -14.38
N LEU A 213 12.03 -17.02 -14.56
CA LEU A 213 11.94 -18.49 -14.55
C LEU A 213 12.82 -19.17 -15.59
N THR A 214 13.14 -18.49 -16.68
CA THR A 214 13.89 -19.00 -17.83
C THR A 214 15.39 -19.17 -17.58
N GLY A 215 15.84 -19.18 -16.32
CA GLY A 215 17.20 -19.59 -15.99
C GLY A 215 18.27 -18.53 -16.16
N GLY A 216 17.94 -17.28 -15.94
CA GLY A 216 18.95 -16.21 -15.84
C GLY A 216 19.88 -16.45 -14.65
N VAL A 217 21.17 -16.26 -14.87
CA VAL A 217 22.20 -16.46 -13.84
C VAL A 217 22.22 -15.35 -12.80
N SER A 218 21.71 -14.17 -13.14
CA SER A 218 21.75 -12.97 -12.30
C SER A 218 20.35 -12.60 -11.82
N GLY A 219 20.22 -12.41 -10.51
CA GLY A 219 19.00 -11.84 -9.93
C GLY A 219 18.99 -10.32 -10.02
N TYR A 220 17.80 -9.76 -10.08
CA TYR A 220 17.57 -8.32 -9.99
C TYR A 220 17.20 -7.96 -8.55
N PRO A 221 17.82 -6.94 -7.94
CA PRO A 221 17.52 -6.56 -6.56
C PRO A 221 16.05 -6.20 -6.38
N ILE A 222 15.42 -6.84 -5.39
CA ILE A 222 14.06 -6.51 -4.92
C ILE A 222 14.16 -5.65 -3.68
N SER A 223 15.09 -5.97 -2.78
CA SER A 223 15.34 -5.20 -1.58
C SER A 223 16.84 -4.98 -1.43
N LEU A 224 17.20 -3.73 -1.29
CA LEU A 224 18.56 -3.26 -1.03
C LEU A 224 18.59 -2.61 0.35
N ARG A 225 19.72 -2.74 1.05
CA ARG A 225 19.99 -2.08 2.32
C ARG A 225 21.30 -1.30 2.23
N ALA A 226 21.30 -0.07 2.71
CA ALA A 226 22.50 0.71 2.93
C ALA A 226 22.50 1.33 4.33
N PRO A 227 23.58 1.22 5.10
CA PRO A 227 23.72 1.92 6.35
C PRO A 227 23.89 3.42 6.09
N TYR A 228 23.24 4.24 6.92
CA TYR A 228 23.42 5.68 6.96
C TYR A 228 23.38 6.17 8.40
N ALA A 229 24.45 6.79 8.85
CA ALA A 229 24.62 7.16 10.26
C ALA A 229 24.44 5.95 11.20
N ALA A 230 23.43 5.96 12.05
CA ALA A 230 23.13 4.86 12.97
C ALA A 230 21.97 3.95 12.50
N GLY A 231 21.27 4.31 11.43
CA GLY A 231 20.14 3.56 10.87
C GLY A 231 20.42 2.99 9.48
N ASN A 232 19.43 2.37 8.86
CA ASN A 232 19.53 1.80 7.53
C ASN A 232 18.45 2.36 6.61
N LEU A 233 18.84 2.68 5.37
CA LEU A 233 17.93 2.94 4.29
C LEU A 233 17.71 1.65 3.50
N TYR A 234 16.45 1.22 3.41
CA TYR A 234 16.05 0.11 2.55
C TYR A 234 15.36 0.65 1.31
N VAL A 235 15.64 0.05 0.17
CA VAL A 235 14.97 0.36 -1.09
C VAL A 235 14.28 -0.88 -1.62
N LEU A 236 12.97 -0.78 -1.85
CA LEU A 236 12.16 -1.83 -2.46
C LEU A 236 11.92 -1.50 -3.94
N THR A 237 12.40 -2.37 -4.83
CA THR A 237 12.09 -2.28 -6.26
C THR A 237 10.79 -3.02 -6.52
N ILE A 238 9.71 -2.29 -6.61
CA ILE A 238 8.37 -2.83 -6.82
C ILE A 238 7.82 -2.39 -8.18
N PRO A 239 6.80 -3.06 -8.73
CA PRO A 239 6.06 -2.56 -9.87
C PRO A 239 5.59 -1.11 -9.65
N ASP A 240 5.49 -0.34 -10.74
CA ASP A 240 5.07 1.06 -10.65
C ASP A 240 3.63 1.22 -10.11
N ASP A 241 2.82 0.18 -10.28
CA ASP A 241 1.44 0.10 -9.79
C ASP A 241 1.14 -1.31 -9.26
N MET A 242 1.07 -1.44 -7.94
CA MET A 242 0.71 -2.68 -7.26
C MET A 242 -0.79 -3.02 -7.38
N GLY A 243 -1.63 -2.05 -7.76
CA GLY A 243 -3.06 -2.25 -7.99
C GLY A 243 -3.36 -3.14 -9.20
N ASN A 244 -2.43 -3.25 -10.15
CA ASN A 244 -2.55 -4.13 -11.32
C ASN A 244 -2.18 -5.60 -11.03
N LEU A 245 -1.88 -5.94 -9.80
CA LEU A 245 -1.53 -7.30 -9.38
C LEU A 245 -2.75 -8.13 -8.93
N TYR A 246 -3.95 -7.58 -9.01
CA TYR A 246 -5.20 -8.26 -8.65
C TYR A 246 -5.86 -8.97 -9.82
#